data_23ed2fa82bf4974b511298f1e25bf020
#
_entry.id   23ed2fa82bf4974b511298f1e25bf020
#
_cell.length_a   1.000
_cell.length_b   1.000
_cell.length_c   1.000
_cell.angle_alpha   90.00
_cell.angle_beta   90.00
_cell.angle_gamma   90.00
#
_symmetry.space_group_name_H-M   'P 1'
#
loop_
_entity.id
_entity.type
_entity.pdbx_description
1 polymer ?
#
loop_
_entity_poly.entity_id
_entity_poly.type
_entity_poly.pdbx_seq_one_letter_code
_entity_poly.pdbx_strand_id
1 'polypeptide(L)'
;LTYVTTSNLYWDRFVLDNLKTMPFTDSEVDKCTVQQGDLLVCEGGDIGRAAIWKSAAPMRIQNHIHRLRAYVPVCSRFFYHLFYLYKGAGWIGGKGIAIQGLSSNAIHNLLFPLPPLHEQERIVSAIDTALSIVQKL
;
A
#
# COMPACT_ATOMS: atom_id res chain seq x y z
N LEU A 1 -2.48 -22.08 3.58
CA LEU A 1 -1.47 -21.05 3.35
C LEU A 1 -1.65 -19.88 4.32
N THR A 2 -0.56 -19.31 4.78
CA THR A 2 -0.60 -18.10 5.61
C THR A 2 -0.96 -16.89 4.76
N TYR A 3 -1.60 -15.90 5.39
CA TYR A 3 -2.00 -14.67 4.71
C TYR A 3 -1.95 -13.48 5.66
N VAL A 4 -1.75 -12.31 5.06
CA VAL A 4 -1.72 -11.01 5.75
C VAL A 4 -3.13 -10.43 5.78
N THR A 5 -3.51 -9.91 6.93
CA THR A 5 -4.76 -9.15 7.13
C THR A 5 -4.45 -7.68 7.34
N THR A 6 -5.48 -6.84 7.37
CA THR A 6 -5.31 -5.40 7.65
C THR A 6 -4.66 -5.16 9.01
N SER A 7 -4.82 -6.07 9.97
CA SER A 7 -4.17 -5.96 11.29
C SER A 7 -2.66 -6.21 11.25
N ASN A 8 -2.14 -6.78 10.19
CA ASN A 8 -0.70 -7.01 9.99
C ASN A 8 -0.02 -5.87 9.23
N LEU A 9 -0.79 -5.01 8.55
CA LEU A 9 -0.27 -3.98 7.66
C LEU A 9 -0.31 -2.62 8.36
N TYR A 10 0.86 -2.01 8.51
CA TYR A 10 1.04 -0.67 9.07
C TYR A 10 1.70 0.23 8.04
N TRP A 11 1.87 1.51 8.38
CA TRP A 11 2.58 2.41 7.48
C TRP A 11 4.04 1.97 7.32
N ASP A 12 4.41 1.66 6.08
CA ASP A 12 5.76 1.26 5.64
C ASP A 12 6.30 -0.01 6.33
N ARG A 13 5.44 -0.82 6.96
CA ARG A 13 5.90 -2.05 7.61
C ARG A 13 4.77 -3.06 7.79
N PHE A 14 5.17 -4.30 8.05
CA PHE A 14 4.28 -5.41 8.39
C PHE A 14 4.65 -5.97 9.76
N VAL A 15 3.63 -6.37 10.53
CA VAL A 15 3.81 -7.15 11.75
C VAL A 15 3.30 -8.56 11.47
N LEU A 16 4.23 -9.50 11.37
CA LEU A 16 3.96 -10.85 10.87
C LEU A 16 3.88 -11.91 12.00
N ASP A 17 3.80 -11.49 13.26
CA ASP A 17 3.84 -12.37 14.42
C ASP A 17 2.61 -13.26 14.54
N ASN A 18 1.44 -12.80 14.07
CA ASN A 18 0.15 -13.49 14.21
C ASN A 18 -0.52 -13.64 12.84
N LEU A 19 0.14 -14.36 11.94
CA LEU A 19 -0.44 -14.66 10.63
C LEU A 19 -1.52 -15.73 10.77
N LYS A 20 -2.61 -15.55 10.04
CA LYS A 20 -3.69 -16.54 9.93
C LYS A 20 -3.41 -17.47 8.76
N THR A 21 -4.06 -18.62 8.78
CA THR A 21 -3.99 -19.59 7.68
C THR A 21 -5.39 -19.89 7.19
N MET A 22 -5.51 -20.14 5.91
CA MET A 22 -6.76 -20.60 5.28
C MET A 22 -6.43 -21.38 4.01
N PRO A 23 -7.35 -22.25 3.54
CA PRO A 23 -7.20 -22.82 2.22
C PRO A 23 -7.44 -21.76 1.14
N PHE A 24 -6.71 -21.87 0.04
CA PHE A 24 -6.89 -21.03 -1.14
C PHE A 24 -7.09 -21.93 -2.36
N THR A 25 -8.07 -21.61 -3.19
CA THR A 25 -8.20 -22.24 -4.51
C THR A 25 -7.09 -21.73 -5.43
N ASP A 26 -6.82 -22.45 -6.53
CA ASP A 26 -5.78 -22.03 -7.47
C ASP A 26 -6.02 -20.62 -8.01
N SER A 27 -7.27 -20.28 -8.31
CA SER A 27 -7.64 -18.95 -8.79
C SER A 27 -7.46 -17.87 -7.71
N GLU A 28 -7.69 -18.19 -6.45
CA GLU A 28 -7.46 -17.29 -5.33
C GLU A 28 -5.97 -17.07 -5.09
N VAL A 29 -5.16 -18.11 -5.19
CA VAL A 29 -3.70 -18.00 -5.08
C VAL A 29 -3.17 -16.97 -6.09
N ASP A 30 -3.60 -17.05 -7.34
CA ASP A 30 -3.18 -16.11 -8.38
C ASP A 30 -3.56 -14.66 -8.06
N LYS A 31 -4.79 -14.47 -7.58
CA LYS A 31 -5.30 -13.13 -7.25
C LYS A 31 -4.71 -12.56 -5.97
N CYS A 32 -4.47 -13.41 -4.98
CA CYS A 32 -4.11 -12.99 -3.64
C CYS A 32 -2.61 -13.04 -3.35
N THR A 33 -1.79 -13.54 -4.25
CA THR A 33 -0.34 -13.60 -4.02
C THR A 33 0.32 -12.27 -4.33
N VAL A 34 1.12 -11.80 -3.38
CA VAL A 34 1.92 -10.58 -3.52
C VAL A 34 3.39 -10.97 -3.74
N GLN A 35 4.08 -10.10 -4.46
CA GLN A 35 5.50 -10.22 -4.80
C GLN A 35 6.27 -9.04 -4.26
N GLN A 36 7.57 -9.19 -4.15
CA GLN A 36 8.46 -8.09 -3.76
C GLN A 36 8.21 -6.86 -4.64
N GLY A 37 8.02 -5.71 -4.01
CA GLY A 37 7.75 -4.45 -4.69
C GLY A 37 6.28 -4.08 -4.83
N ASP A 38 5.35 -5.00 -4.58
CA ASP A 38 3.92 -4.69 -4.60
C ASP A 38 3.57 -3.70 -3.49
N LEU A 39 2.75 -2.72 -3.80
CA LEU A 39 2.18 -1.80 -2.83
C LEU A 39 0.85 -2.37 -2.33
N LEU A 40 0.73 -2.57 -1.04
CA LEU A 40 -0.48 -3.06 -0.39
C LEU A 40 -1.18 -1.92 0.33
N VAL A 41 -2.49 -1.81 0.13
CA VAL A 41 -3.30 -0.72 0.67
C VAL A 41 -4.53 -1.29 1.37
N CYS A 42 -4.81 -0.85 2.59
CA CYS A 42 -5.98 -1.28 3.34
C CYS A 42 -7.28 -0.74 2.74
N GLU A 43 -8.19 -1.63 2.39
CA GLU A 43 -9.58 -1.29 2.05
C GLU A 43 -10.42 -1.12 3.31
N GLY A 44 -10.16 -1.94 4.33
CA GLY A 44 -10.84 -1.91 5.62
C GLY A 44 -9.90 -1.56 6.77
N GLY A 45 -10.44 -1.51 7.99
CA GLY A 45 -9.68 -1.10 9.16
C GLY A 45 -9.28 0.37 9.05
N ASP A 46 -8.00 0.67 9.07
CA ASP A 46 -7.49 2.03 8.83
C ASP A 46 -7.31 2.25 7.32
N ILE A 47 -8.37 2.69 6.70
CA ILE A 47 -8.51 2.83 5.24
C ILE A 47 -7.37 3.68 4.66
N GLY A 48 -6.74 3.17 3.62
CA GLY A 48 -5.65 3.87 2.92
C GLY A 48 -4.27 3.65 3.49
N ARG A 49 -4.15 3.00 4.65
CA ARG A 49 -2.85 2.64 5.21
C ARG A 49 -2.12 1.70 4.27
N ALA A 50 -0.86 1.97 4.00
CA ALA A 50 -0.12 1.30 2.93
C ALA A 50 1.29 0.92 3.34
N ALA A 51 1.79 -0.15 2.71
CA ALA A 51 3.18 -0.58 2.82
C ALA A 51 3.60 -1.37 1.58
N ILE A 52 4.88 -1.37 1.29
CA ILE A 52 5.46 -2.13 0.19
C ILE A 52 5.93 -3.49 0.71
N TRP A 53 5.55 -4.56 0.01
CA TRP A 53 6.06 -5.90 0.33
C TRP A 53 7.52 -6.00 -0.11
N LYS A 54 8.42 -6.11 0.85
CA LYS A 54 9.87 -6.05 0.61
C LYS A 54 10.55 -7.42 0.61
N SER A 55 9.84 -8.48 1.04
CA SER A 55 10.38 -9.82 1.07
C SER A 55 10.44 -10.42 -0.33
N ALA A 56 11.51 -11.18 -0.60
CA ALA A 56 11.63 -11.97 -1.82
C ALA A 56 10.65 -13.15 -1.83
N ALA A 57 10.19 -13.60 -0.65
CA ALA A 57 9.21 -14.68 -0.53
C ALA A 57 7.80 -14.14 -0.78
N PRO A 58 7.01 -14.81 -1.63
CA PRO A 58 5.62 -14.41 -1.86
C PRO A 58 4.77 -14.64 -0.61
N MET A 59 3.70 -13.85 -0.49
CA MET A 59 2.72 -13.95 0.59
C MET A 59 1.32 -13.82 0.00
N ARG A 60 0.32 -14.29 0.73
CA ARG A 60 -1.09 -14.11 0.35
C ARG A 60 -1.70 -12.97 1.15
N ILE A 61 -2.69 -12.33 0.59
CA ILE A 61 -3.44 -11.25 1.24
C ILE A 61 -4.93 -11.59 1.30
N GLN A 62 -5.61 -10.97 2.24
CA GLN A 62 -7.05 -11.04 2.38
C GLN A 62 -7.74 -10.04 1.44
N ASN A 63 -9.03 -10.24 1.19
CA ASN A 63 -9.85 -9.41 0.29
C ASN A 63 -10.06 -7.96 0.75
N HIS A 64 -9.67 -7.60 1.97
CA HIS A 64 -9.71 -6.22 2.49
C HIS A 64 -8.40 -5.47 2.29
N ILE A 65 -7.48 -6.04 1.51
CA ILE A 65 -6.22 -5.40 1.12
C ILE A 65 -6.15 -5.37 -0.40
N HIS A 66 -5.86 -4.19 -0.94
CA HIS A 66 -5.56 -4.02 -2.36
C HIS A 66 -4.09 -4.29 -2.63
N ARG A 67 -3.82 -5.01 -3.71
CA ARG A 67 -2.49 -5.20 -4.26
C ARG A 67 -2.33 -4.31 -5.48
N LEU A 68 -1.47 -3.32 -5.40
CA LEU A 68 -1.19 -2.40 -6.50
C LEU A 68 0.15 -2.76 -7.14
N ARG A 69 0.08 -3.10 -8.41
CA ARG A 69 1.23 -3.47 -9.24
C ARG A 69 1.10 -2.75 -10.57
N ALA A 70 2.09 -1.95 -10.93
CA ALA A 70 2.06 -1.19 -12.17
C ALA A 70 2.36 -2.07 -13.38
N TYR A 71 1.77 -1.70 -14.52
CA TYR A 71 2.07 -2.32 -15.82
C TYR A 71 3.26 -1.68 -16.52
N VAL A 72 3.74 -0.55 -16.02
CA VAL A 72 4.89 0.19 -16.54
C VAL A 72 5.86 0.45 -15.38
N PRO A 73 7.16 0.72 -15.66
CA PRO A 73 8.10 1.03 -14.58
C PRO A 73 7.68 2.28 -13.81
N VAL A 74 7.49 2.10 -12.50
CA VAL A 74 7.21 3.19 -11.56
C VAL A 74 7.99 2.96 -10.27
N CYS A 75 8.15 4.03 -9.50
CA CYS A 75 8.67 3.93 -8.14
C CYS A 75 7.52 3.66 -7.19
N SER A 76 7.38 2.44 -6.69
CA SER A 76 6.28 2.07 -5.77
C SER A 76 6.27 2.94 -4.52
N ARG A 77 7.44 3.33 -4.03
CA ARG A 77 7.56 4.18 -2.85
C ARG A 77 7.03 5.60 -3.07
N PHE A 78 7.05 6.09 -4.30
CA PHE A 78 6.40 7.35 -4.66
C PHE A 78 4.89 7.27 -4.39
N PHE A 79 4.24 6.19 -4.82
CA PHE A 79 2.81 5.97 -4.58
C PHE A 79 2.51 5.69 -3.10
N TYR A 80 3.39 5.03 -2.39
CA TYR A 80 3.29 4.90 -0.95
C TYR A 80 3.19 6.27 -0.27
N HIS A 81 4.08 7.21 -0.63
CA HIS A 81 4.05 8.56 -0.09
C HIS A 81 2.78 9.33 -0.47
N LEU A 82 2.23 9.08 -1.66
CA LEU A 82 0.96 9.68 -2.08
C LEU A 82 -0.20 9.19 -1.21
N PHE A 83 -0.29 7.91 -0.90
CA PHE A 83 -1.30 7.39 0.02
C PHE A 83 -1.15 7.98 1.42
N TYR A 84 0.07 8.11 1.90
CA TYR A 84 0.35 8.74 3.18
C TYR A 84 -0.13 10.20 3.19
N LEU A 85 0.19 10.95 2.15
CA LEU A 85 -0.24 12.34 1.98
C LEU A 85 -1.76 12.44 1.93
N TYR A 86 -2.41 11.64 1.09
CA TYR A 86 -3.86 11.71 0.90
C TYR A 86 -4.61 11.34 2.19
N LYS A 87 -4.13 10.36 2.90
CA LYS A 87 -4.69 9.99 4.22
C LYS A 87 -4.49 11.12 5.23
N GLY A 88 -3.29 11.67 5.33
CA GLY A 88 -2.97 12.76 6.25
C GLY A 88 -3.72 14.05 5.93
N ALA A 89 -3.98 14.33 4.66
CA ALA A 89 -4.76 15.49 4.22
C ALA A 89 -6.28 15.31 4.42
N GLY A 90 -6.72 14.12 4.83
CA GLY A 90 -8.14 13.81 5.00
C GLY A 90 -8.88 13.54 3.69
N TRP A 91 -8.17 13.30 2.59
CA TRP A 91 -8.79 13.01 1.30
C TRP A 91 -9.25 11.55 1.19
N ILE A 92 -8.71 10.68 2.01
CA ILE A 92 -9.12 9.27 2.15
C ILE A 92 -9.51 9.04 3.61
N GLY A 93 -10.73 8.56 3.84
CA GLY A 93 -11.23 8.25 5.18
C GLY A 93 -11.49 9.46 6.08
N GLY A 94 -11.42 10.67 5.52
CA GLY A 94 -11.73 11.91 6.24
C GLY A 94 -13.22 12.20 6.29
N LYS A 95 -13.58 13.40 6.72
CA LYS A 95 -14.96 13.87 6.77
C LYS A 95 -15.29 14.74 5.56
N GLY A 96 -16.57 14.93 5.28
CA GLY A 96 -17.06 15.80 4.22
C GLY A 96 -16.95 15.12 2.85
N ILE A 97 -16.26 15.78 1.90
CA ILE A 97 -16.12 15.31 0.52
C ILE A 97 -15.05 14.24 0.32
N ALA A 98 -14.35 13.85 1.39
CA ALA A 98 -13.32 12.82 1.30
C ALA A 98 -13.93 11.45 0.93
N ILE A 99 -13.10 10.59 0.30
CA ILE A 99 -13.47 9.21 0.04
C ILE A 99 -13.59 8.49 1.38
N GLN A 100 -14.78 7.97 1.69
CA GLN A 100 -15.10 7.35 2.97
C GLN A 100 -14.77 5.86 3.00
N GLY A 101 -14.69 5.23 1.84
CA GLY A 101 -14.28 3.83 1.69
C GLY A 101 -13.31 3.71 0.55
N LEU A 102 -12.59 2.59 0.49
CA LEU A 102 -11.58 2.37 -0.54
C LEU A 102 -11.85 1.04 -1.26
N SER A 103 -13.05 0.94 -1.85
CA SER A 103 -13.38 -0.18 -2.75
C SER A 103 -12.46 -0.17 -3.98
N SER A 104 -12.46 -1.28 -4.74
CA SER A 104 -11.71 -1.33 -6.01
C SER A 104 -12.10 -0.18 -6.94
N ASN A 105 -13.38 0.15 -7.01
CA ASN A 105 -13.87 1.28 -7.81
C ASN A 105 -13.33 2.61 -7.32
N ALA A 106 -13.33 2.82 -6.02
CA ALA A 106 -12.82 4.07 -5.42
C ALA A 106 -11.31 4.23 -5.68
N ILE A 107 -10.53 3.16 -5.55
CA ILE A 107 -9.09 3.22 -5.77
C ILE A 107 -8.75 3.47 -7.25
N HIS A 108 -9.53 2.90 -8.17
CA HIS A 108 -9.37 3.14 -9.61
C HIS A 108 -9.72 4.57 -10.02
N ASN A 109 -10.50 5.28 -9.22
CA ASN A 109 -10.91 6.66 -9.48
C ASN A 109 -10.03 7.69 -8.75
N LEU A 110 -9.05 7.26 -7.96
CA LEU A 110 -8.09 8.16 -7.36
C LEU A 110 -7.19 8.76 -8.43
N LEU A 111 -7.00 10.07 -8.36
CA LEU A 111 -6.11 10.79 -9.26
C LEU A 111 -4.75 10.96 -8.61
N PHE A 112 -3.71 10.46 -9.28
CA PHE A 112 -2.34 10.58 -8.84
C PHE A 112 -1.52 11.35 -9.88
N PRO A 113 -0.63 12.25 -9.46
CA PRO A 113 0.37 12.79 -10.38
C PRO A 113 1.31 11.67 -10.82
N LEU A 114 1.72 11.71 -12.07
CA LEU A 114 2.64 10.71 -12.63
C LEU A 114 3.80 11.42 -13.32
N PRO A 115 4.76 11.97 -12.56
CA PRO A 115 5.97 12.52 -13.17
C PRO A 115 6.83 11.42 -13.79
N PRO A 116 7.82 11.77 -14.61
CA PRO A 116 8.77 10.78 -15.13
C PRO A 116 9.44 9.98 -14.00
N LEU A 117 9.84 8.74 -14.29
CA LEU A 117 10.36 7.82 -13.27
C LEU A 117 11.52 8.41 -12.45
N HIS A 118 12.49 9.05 -13.12
CA HIS A 118 13.62 9.67 -12.42
C HIS A 118 13.18 10.79 -11.46
N GLU A 119 12.11 11.50 -11.80
CA GLU A 119 11.54 12.53 -10.93
C GLU A 119 10.81 11.92 -9.74
N GLN A 120 10.10 10.80 -9.94
CA GLN A 120 9.53 10.02 -8.83
C GLN A 120 10.62 9.61 -7.84
N GLU A 121 11.72 9.08 -8.32
CA GLU A 121 12.86 8.65 -7.50
C GLU A 121 13.51 9.83 -6.77
N ARG A 122 13.65 10.97 -7.44
CA ARG A 122 14.20 12.18 -6.83
C ARG A 122 13.32 12.67 -5.68
N ILE A 123 12.01 12.71 -5.89
CA ILE A 123 11.03 13.12 -4.87
C ILE A 123 11.08 12.17 -3.67
N VAL A 124 11.09 10.87 -3.91
CA VAL A 124 11.19 9.85 -2.85
C VAL A 124 12.46 10.03 -2.04
N SER A 125 13.60 10.23 -2.70
CA SER A 125 14.87 10.46 -2.01
C SER A 125 14.82 11.71 -1.13
N ALA A 126 14.24 12.80 -1.61
CA ALA A 126 14.08 14.03 -0.85
C ALA A 126 13.18 13.84 0.38
N ILE A 127 12.05 13.16 0.22
CA ILE A 127 11.12 12.89 1.33
C ILE A 127 11.78 11.98 2.36
N ASP A 128 12.39 10.88 1.94
CA ASP A 128 13.01 9.91 2.85
C ASP A 128 14.19 10.53 3.61
N THR A 129 14.96 11.40 2.98
CA THR A 129 16.02 12.16 3.65
C THR A 129 15.43 13.10 4.71
N ALA A 130 14.39 13.85 4.38
CA ALA A 130 13.72 14.74 5.32
C ALA A 130 13.14 13.99 6.52
N LEU A 131 12.45 12.87 6.28
CA LEU A 131 11.89 12.04 7.34
C LEU A 131 12.97 11.44 8.24
N SER A 132 14.10 11.03 7.68
CA SER A 132 15.25 10.53 8.43
C SER A 132 15.81 11.59 9.39
N ILE A 133 15.85 12.84 8.96
CA ILE A 133 16.30 13.96 9.81
C ILE A 133 15.30 14.19 10.95
N VAL A 134 14.01 14.24 10.65
CA VAL A 134 12.95 14.44 11.64
C VAL A 134 12.95 13.34 12.70
N GLN A 135 13.16 12.10 12.32
CA GLN A 135 13.20 10.96 13.24
C GLN A 135 14.38 11.01 14.22
N LYS A 136 15.42 11.78 13.92
CA LYS A 136 16.57 11.96 14.81
C LYS A 136 16.38 13.07 15.85
N LEU A 137 15.33 13.84 15.70
CA LEU A 137 14.99 14.87 16.68
C LEU A 137 14.25 14.25 17.87
#